data_3070f604fbd1a6e5fcec59ad4c061679
#
_entry.id   3070f604fbd1a6e5fcec59ad4c061679
#
_cell.length_a   1.000
_cell.length_b   1.000
_cell.length_c   1.000
_cell.angle_alpha   90.00
_cell.angle_beta   90.00
_cell.angle_gamma   90.00
#
_symmetry.space_group_name_H-M   'P 1'
#
loop_
_entity.id
_entity.type
_entity.pdbx_description
1 polymer ?
#
loop_
_entity_poly.entity_id
_entity_poly.type
_entity_poly.pdbx_seq_one_letter_code
_entity_poly.pdbx_strand_id
1 'polypeptide(L)'
;MLIVQFCTSFSTALAENHYEYDDDAFTPIQYVSKVQVVGANAVSPDYIISKFNLHAGDVYKPESVQAGLKNLYQLGFFTDRMKAIPIENKDGSITIKIVVEENLPVTNVTIEGNSAVSTEELMQYMIPLIGQPQNIGKINEAIEGINDYYNSKGYILARVSAISDDPDGTINVNIVEGEINKIMIAGNKKTKEYVIARNIMTEPGTVYNDNIIKKDLVRLYSTQAFKNVDRSIEPCEDDPNKFNVTINVEEQRTATISLGGGLDSHTGAFGSVGVSDNNFRGVNQRLAINGLVGSGIIMSDSTIKDHMNLQGELSFFEPYFLNADNSFMSKLFYRSLGSYQVPLAVEERFGIEATIGHKIKSNEHLSSTLSFGLEKINVMEGDRNTISNMYAAKGLDIAQRARQLQGGLFFNVSPGIVYDTRDSALNPRNGVLATARYDESFGFDEFNKTNGKLSGMVKRFIPIAKFSSLSFTARAGGKIHGDNMPEVMAYRLGGPYTIRGYKVNGVGTGDAFIMGSVELATPVFFLDRLKANFFKNLRLTFFVDAGKLFRPYITDTLYDRPMQAITAGVGLKLYIPGVGPLSVDYGIPITNPGQYGSKGGYFTFGVGDLMY
;
A
#
# COMPACT_ATOMS: atom_id res chain seq x y z
N MET A 1 20.89 -38.31 -5.53
CA MET A 1 22.17 -38.98 -5.89
C MET A 1 21.96 -40.47 -5.68
N LEU A 2 21.57 -41.15 -6.72
CA LEU A 2 21.62 -42.62 -6.78
C LEU A 2 21.64 -43.01 -8.26
N ILE A 3 22.85 -43.43 -8.65
CA ILE A 3 23.21 -43.92 -9.97
C ILE A 3 22.77 -45.39 -10.03
N VAL A 4 21.99 -45.75 -11.02
CA VAL A 4 21.79 -47.18 -11.38
C VAL A 4 22.47 -47.41 -12.72
N GLN A 5 23.50 -48.17 -12.61
CA GLN A 5 24.33 -48.65 -13.69
C GLN A 5 23.71 -49.95 -14.22
N PHE A 6 23.38 -50.03 -15.52
CA PHE A 6 23.06 -51.28 -16.17
C PHE A 6 24.22 -51.70 -17.10
N CYS A 7 24.77 -52.83 -16.77
CA CYS A 7 25.79 -53.54 -17.56
C CYS A 7 25.20 -54.11 -18.84
N THR A 8 25.84 -53.81 -19.95
CA THR A 8 25.66 -54.54 -21.22
C THR A 8 26.64 -55.69 -21.29
N SER A 9 26.16 -56.91 -21.37
CA SER A 9 26.93 -58.08 -21.72
C SER A 9 26.93 -58.27 -23.23
N PHE A 10 28.09 -58.12 -23.83
CA PHE A 10 28.35 -58.54 -25.22
C PHE A 10 28.58 -60.04 -25.26
N SER A 11 27.83 -60.73 -26.10
CA SER A 11 28.14 -62.11 -26.53
C SER A 11 28.51 -62.08 -28.02
N THR A 12 29.78 -62.31 -28.30
CA THR A 12 30.31 -62.52 -29.65
C THR A 12 30.06 -63.98 -30.07
N ALA A 13 29.26 -64.20 -31.10
CA ALA A 13 29.24 -65.45 -31.82
C ALA A 13 29.77 -65.22 -33.23
N LEU A 14 30.91 -65.85 -33.51
CA LEU A 14 31.45 -66.01 -34.86
C LEU A 14 30.54 -66.96 -35.63
N ALA A 15 30.06 -66.56 -36.79
CA ALA A 15 29.42 -67.46 -37.77
C ALA A 15 30.04 -67.21 -39.12
N GLU A 16 30.42 -68.29 -39.72
CA GLU A 16 31.11 -68.48 -40.99
C GLU A 16 30.41 -67.85 -42.18
N ASN A 17 31.19 -67.35 -43.13
CA ASN A 17 30.74 -66.90 -44.44
C ASN A 17 30.23 -68.06 -45.29
N HIS A 18 28.93 -68.06 -45.53
CA HIS A 18 28.37 -68.65 -46.71
C HIS A 18 27.90 -67.56 -47.66
N TYR A 19 28.54 -67.44 -48.80
CA TYR A 19 28.03 -66.61 -49.91
C TYR A 19 26.91 -67.44 -50.52
N GLU A 20 25.67 -67.11 -50.15
CA GLU A 20 24.48 -67.46 -50.95
C GLU A 20 24.19 -66.29 -51.88
N TYR A 21 24.15 -66.52 -53.16
CA TYR A 21 23.65 -65.60 -54.17
C TYR A 21 22.16 -65.43 -53.90
N ASP A 22 21.76 -64.34 -53.31
CA ASP A 22 20.39 -63.89 -53.22
C ASP A 22 20.01 -63.28 -54.59
N ASP A 23 19.12 -64.01 -55.27
CA ASP A 23 18.35 -63.47 -56.40
C ASP A 23 17.54 -62.28 -55.85
N ASP A 24 18.11 -61.04 -55.94
CA ASP A 24 17.33 -59.82 -55.74
C ASP A 24 16.17 -59.79 -56.74
N ALA A 25 15.07 -60.34 -56.34
CA ALA A 25 13.78 -60.19 -57.03
C ALA A 25 13.48 -58.65 -56.95
N PHE A 26 13.60 -58.04 -58.10
CA PHE A 26 13.28 -56.63 -58.32
C PHE A 26 11.81 -56.44 -57.94
N THR A 27 11.55 -56.13 -56.64
CA THR A 27 10.21 -55.78 -56.23
C THR A 27 9.89 -54.41 -56.84
N PRO A 28 8.94 -54.28 -57.71
CA PRO A 28 8.60 -53.02 -58.37
C PRO A 28 8.22 -52.02 -57.30
N ILE A 29 8.84 -50.82 -57.36
CA ILE A 29 8.52 -49.70 -56.46
C ILE A 29 7.04 -49.37 -56.64
N GLN A 30 6.22 -49.66 -55.64
CA GLN A 30 4.78 -49.35 -55.66
C GLN A 30 4.60 -47.94 -55.11
N TYR A 31 3.71 -47.16 -55.75
CA TYR A 31 3.36 -45.81 -55.34
C TYR A 31 1.93 -45.75 -54.80
N VAL A 32 1.72 -44.86 -53.80
CA VAL A 32 0.37 -44.58 -53.27
C VAL A 32 -0.41 -43.80 -54.32
N SER A 33 -1.51 -44.36 -54.83
CA SER A 33 -2.39 -43.67 -55.77
C SER A 33 -3.39 -42.75 -55.07
N LYS A 34 -3.91 -43.23 -53.93
CA LYS A 34 -4.92 -42.52 -53.16
C LYS A 34 -4.92 -42.96 -51.70
N VAL A 35 -5.21 -42.00 -50.80
CA VAL A 35 -5.52 -42.29 -49.40
C VAL A 35 -7.01 -42.03 -49.18
N GLN A 36 -7.73 -43.00 -48.61
CA GLN A 36 -9.16 -42.90 -48.32
C GLN A 36 -9.39 -43.14 -46.83
N VAL A 37 -10.23 -42.31 -46.20
CA VAL A 37 -10.63 -42.46 -44.81
C VAL A 37 -12.07 -42.95 -44.74
N VAL A 38 -12.33 -43.92 -43.87
CA VAL A 38 -13.64 -44.47 -43.61
C VAL A 38 -13.84 -44.57 -42.11
N GLY A 39 -15.04 -44.20 -41.61
CA GLY A 39 -15.40 -44.24 -40.20
C GLY A 39 -15.19 -42.92 -39.47
N ALA A 40 -14.69 -41.88 -40.13
CA ALA A 40 -14.60 -40.55 -39.57
C ALA A 40 -15.97 -39.84 -39.70
N ASN A 41 -16.44 -39.28 -38.59
CA ASN A 41 -17.69 -38.52 -38.49
C ASN A 41 -17.45 -37.08 -38.02
N ALA A 42 -16.76 -36.89 -36.91
CA ALA A 42 -16.47 -35.57 -36.31
C ALA A 42 -15.09 -35.04 -36.73
N VAL A 43 -14.10 -35.92 -36.94
CA VAL A 43 -12.76 -35.55 -37.38
C VAL A 43 -12.70 -35.49 -38.89
N SER A 44 -12.31 -34.36 -39.46
CA SER A 44 -12.22 -34.19 -40.92
C SER A 44 -11.30 -35.23 -41.57
N PRO A 45 -11.75 -35.92 -42.66
CA PRO A 45 -10.90 -36.83 -43.40
C PRO A 45 -9.58 -36.21 -43.89
N ASP A 46 -9.60 -34.95 -44.33
CA ASP A 46 -8.39 -34.24 -44.77
C ASP A 46 -7.40 -34.04 -43.62
N TYR A 47 -7.89 -33.77 -42.42
CA TYR A 47 -7.05 -33.69 -41.23
C TYR A 47 -6.41 -35.04 -40.89
N ILE A 48 -7.16 -36.13 -40.97
CA ILE A 48 -6.65 -37.46 -40.72
C ILE A 48 -5.54 -37.79 -41.74
N ILE A 49 -5.77 -37.53 -43.03
CA ILE A 49 -4.78 -37.78 -44.10
C ILE A 49 -3.51 -36.93 -43.84
N SER A 50 -3.66 -35.68 -43.47
CA SER A 50 -2.52 -34.79 -43.19
C SER A 50 -1.65 -35.28 -42.02
N LYS A 51 -2.27 -35.90 -41.01
CA LYS A 51 -1.57 -36.46 -39.83
C LYS A 51 -1.04 -37.87 -40.05
N PHE A 52 -1.68 -38.63 -40.92
CA PHE A 52 -1.19 -39.94 -41.36
C PHE A 52 0.13 -39.81 -42.12
N ASN A 53 0.36 -38.66 -42.75
CA ASN A 53 1.61 -38.26 -43.39
C ASN A 53 2.06 -39.21 -44.51
N LEU A 54 1.09 -39.72 -45.30
CA LEU A 54 1.31 -40.47 -46.51
C LEU A 54 0.32 -39.97 -47.58
N HIS A 55 0.83 -39.56 -48.74
CA HIS A 55 0.04 -38.88 -49.77
C HIS A 55 0.10 -39.62 -51.12
N ALA A 56 -0.79 -39.28 -52.01
CA ALA A 56 -0.75 -39.74 -53.38
C ALA A 56 0.56 -39.31 -54.06
N GLY A 57 1.27 -40.24 -54.68
CA GLY A 57 2.59 -40.04 -55.28
C GLY A 57 3.77 -40.51 -54.39
N ASP A 58 3.54 -40.78 -53.12
CA ASP A 58 4.59 -41.29 -52.21
C ASP A 58 4.90 -42.75 -52.52
N VAL A 59 6.15 -43.16 -52.23
CA VAL A 59 6.55 -44.58 -52.32
C VAL A 59 5.89 -45.36 -51.18
N TYR A 60 5.16 -46.40 -51.52
CA TYR A 60 4.56 -47.27 -50.53
C TYR A 60 5.63 -48.05 -49.75
N LYS A 61 5.59 -47.92 -48.44
CA LYS A 61 6.38 -48.70 -47.48
C LYS A 61 5.50 -49.10 -46.30
N PRO A 62 5.48 -50.39 -45.92
CA PRO A 62 4.72 -50.85 -44.76
C PRO A 62 5.02 -50.10 -43.47
N GLU A 63 6.30 -49.71 -43.28
CA GLU A 63 6.76 -48.95 -42.12
C GLU A 63 6.14 -47.54 -42.06
N SER A 64 5.93 -46.91 -43.24
CA SER A 64 5.28 -45.59 -43.34
C SER A 64 3.80 -45.67 -42.96
N VAL A 65 3.14 -46.76 -43.30
CA VAL A 65 1.74 -47.01 -42.90
C VAL A 65 1.63 -47.22 -41.40
N GLN A 66 2.55 -48.00 -40.80
CA GLN A 66 2.60 -48.20 -39.35
C GLN A 66 2.90 -46.88 -38.61
N ALA A 67 3.86 -46.09 -39.11
CA ALA A 67 4.15 -44.78 -38.55
C ALA A 67 2.94 -43.84 -38.63
N GLY A 68 2.21 -43.84 -39.77
CA GLY A 68 0.98 -43.09 -39.95
C GLY A 68 -0.12 -43.49 -38.97
N LEU A 69 -0.35 -44.79 -38.76
CA LEU A 69 -1.29 -45.27 -37.74
C LEU A 69 -0.88 -44.85 -36.32
N LYS A 70 0.41 -44.92 -36.00
CA LYS A 70 0.93 -44.45 -34.71
C LYS A 70 0.69 -42.95 -34.52
N ASN A 71 0.92 -42.13 -35.55
CA ASN A 71 0.62 -40.69 -35.52
C ASN A 71 -0.87 -40.43 -35.25
N LEU A 72 -1.77 -41.17 -35.92
CA LEU A 72 -3.21 -41.03 -35.69
C LEU A 72 -3.60 -41.46 -34.28
N TYR A 73 -3.03 -42.52 -33.75
CA TYR A 73 -3.28 -42.98 -32.38
C TYR A 73 -2.86 -41.92 -31.35
N GLN A 74 -1.72 -41.30 -31.58
CA GLN A 74 -1.22 -40.22 -30.71
C GLN A 74 -2.10 -38.96 -30.69
N LEU A 75 -2.98 -38.77 -31.68
CA LEU A 75 -3.94 -37.66 -31.65
C LEU A 75 -5.00 -37.84 -30.56
N GLY A 76 -5.25 -39.06 -30.09
CA GLY A 76 -6.15 -39.37 -28.98
C GLY A 76 -7.65 -39.32 -29.32
N PHE A 77 -8.04 -39.15 -30.60
CA PHE A 77 -9.44 -39.10 -31.04
C PHE A 77 -10.04 -40.46 -31.42
N PHE A 78 -9.20 -41.47 -31.54
CA PHE A 78 -9.57 -42.77 -32.11
C PHE A 78 -9.32 -43.91 -31.14
N THR A 79 -10.15 -44.99 -31.27
CA THR A 79 -9.96 -46.21 -30.52
C THR A 79 -8.74 -47.00 -31.05
N ASP A 80 -8.33 -48.06 -30.34
CA ASP A 80 -7.26 -48.97 -30.74
C ASP A 80 -7.64 -49.88 -31.95
N ARG A 81 -8.90 -49.81 -32.42
CA ARG A 81 -9.41 -50.59 -33.57
C ARG A 81 -9.08 -49.98 -34.93
N MET A 82 -8.25 -48.97 -34.99
CA MET A 82 -7.79 -48.38 -36.24
C MET A 82 -6.96 -49.36 -37.06
N LYS A 83 -7.14 -49.33 -38.37
CA LYS A 83 -6.33 -50.10 -39.32
C LYS A 83 -6.18 -49.36 -40.65
N ALA A 84 -5.06 -49.56 -41.29
CA ALA A 84 -4.83 -49.12 -42.65
C ALA A 84 -4.68 -50.35 -43.54
N ILE A 85 -5.49 -50.42 -44.57
CA ILE A 85 -5.56 -51.55 -45.47
C ILE A 85 -5.01 -51.14 -46.84
N PRO A 86 -3.82 -51.64 -47.24
CA PRO A 86 -3.31 -51.38 -48.56
C PRO A 86 -4.13 -52.27 -49.58
N ILE A 87 -4.60 -51.64 -50.62
CA ILE A 87 -5.36 -52.28 -51.71
C ILE A 87 -4.58 -52.07 -53.00
N GLU A 88 -4.12 -53.16 -53.62
CA GLU A 88 -3.40 -53.07 -54.87
C GLU A 88 -4.41 -52.85 -56.04
N ASN A 89 -4.09 -51.83 -56.85
CA ASN A 89 -4.89 -51.47 -58.01
C ASN A 89 -4.41 -52.26 -59.26
N LYS A 90 -5.24 -52.31 -60.30
CA LYS A 90 -4.93 -53.02 -61.58
C LYS A 90 -3.69 -52.44 -62.29
N ASP A 91 -3.28 -51.26 -62.02
CA ASP A 91 -2.09 -50.54 -62.53
C ASP A 91 -0.84 -50.76 -61.69
N GLY A 92 -0.90 -51.57 -60.62
CA GLY A 92 0.20 -51.85 -59.70
C GLY A 92 0.40 -50.77 -58.62
N SER A 93 -0.38 -49.70 -58.58
CA SER A 93 -0.39 -48.69 -57.51
C SER A 93 -1.17 -49.17 -56.30
N ILE A 94 -0.93 -48.53 -55.13
CA ILE A 94 -1.57 -48.88 -53.86
C ILE A 94 -2.56 -47.78 -53.44
N THR A 95 -3.80 -48.20 -53.18
CA THR A 95 -4.76 -47.34 -52.46
C THR A 95 -4.70 -47.67 -50.96
N ILE A 96 -4.42 -46.67 -50.10
CA ILE A 96 -4.45 -46.89 -48.64
C ILE A 96 -5.84 -46.55 -48.11
N LYS A 97 -6.54 -47.55 -47.60
CA LYS A 97 -7.83 -47.36 -46.92
C LYS A 97 -7.60 -47.32 -45.42
N ILE A 98 -7.68 -46.15 -44.84
CA ILE A 98 -7.61 -45.92 -43.40
C ILE A 98 -9.02 -46.13 -42.85
N VAL A 99 -9.19 -47.10 -41.97
CA VAL A 99 -10.44 -47.34 -41.23
C VAL A 99 -10.19 -46.85 -39.81
N VAL A 100 -10.93 -45.85 -39.39
CA VAL A 100 -10.87 -45.30 -38.04
C VAL A 100 -12.19 -45.56 -37.33
N GLU A 101 -12.12 -45.67 -36.00
CA GLU A 101 -13.27 -45.67 -35.12
C GLU A 101 -13.03 -44.58 -34.11
N GLU A 102 -13.85 -43.51 -34.16
CA GLU A 102 -13.74 -42.37 -33.24
C GLU A 102 -14.17 -42.77 -31.85
N ASN A 103 -13.52 -42.17 -30.83
CA ASN A 103 -13.97 -42.27 -29.44
C ASN A 103 -15.40 -41.74 -29.32
N LEU A 104 -16.09 -42.08 -28.24
CA LEU A 104 -17.43 -41.57 -27.95
C LEU A 104 -17.42 -40.03 -28.00
N PRO A 105 -18.38 -39.37 -28.63
CA PRO A 105 -18.44 -37.93 -28.62
C PRO A 105 -18.80 -37.41 -27.21
N VAL A 106 -18.23 -36.31 -26.82
CA VAL A 106 -18.65 -35.59 -25.60
C VAL A 106 -20.02 -34.97 -25.86
N THR A 107 -21.05 -35.47 -25.21
CA THR A 107 -22.43 -34.98 -25.37
C THR A 107 -22.77 -33.87 -24.42
N ASN A 108 -22.25 -33.93 -23.21
CA ASN A 108 -22.49 -32.95 -22.14
C ASN A 108 -21.31 -32.92 -21.15
N VAL A 109 -21.23 -31.85 -20.34
CA VAL A 109 -20.26 -31.73 -19.23
C VAL A 109 -21.01 -31.25 -18.00
N THR A 110 -20.80 -31.93 -16.88
CA THR A 110 -21.26 -31.47 -15.56
C THR A 110 -20.06 -31.09 -14.70
N ILE A 111 -20.20 -30.04 -13.92
CA ILE A 111 -19.17 -29.60 -12.97
C ILE A 111 -19.83 -29.54 -11.60
N GLU A 112 -19.23 -30.22 -10.62
CA GLU A 112 -19.73 -30.29 -9.26
C GLU A 112 -18.62 -29.98 -8.26
N GLY A 113 -19.00 -29.49 -7.05
CA GLY A 113 -18.08 -29.17 -5.95
C GLY A 113 -17.49 -27.77 -6.01
N ASN A 114 -17.84 -26.98 -7.02
CA ASN A 114 -17.46 -25.59 -7.12
C ASN A 114 -18.46 -24.69 -6.38
N SER A 115 -17.96 -23.85 -5.47
CA SER A 115 -18.75 -22.88 -4.70
C SER A 115 -18.18 -21.46 -4.78
N ALA A 116 -16.86 -21.34 -4.84
CA ALA A 116 -16.13 -20.08 -4.88
C ALA A 116 -16.02 -19.47 -6.28
N VAL A 117 -16.15 -20.31 -7.31
CA VAL A 117 -16.15 -19.94 -8.73
C VAL A 117 -17.40 -20.48 -9.38
N SER A 118 -18.07 -19.69 -10.22
CA SER A 118 -19.30 -20.12 -10.86
C SER A 118 -19.06 -21.20 -11.92
N THR A 119 -20.06 -22.06 -12.12
CA THR A 119 -20.00 -23.10 -13.14
C THR A 119 -19.82 -22.50 -14.54
N GLU A 120 -20.43 -21.37 -14.83
CA GLU A 120 -20.32 -20.66 -16.11
C GLU A 120 -18.88 -20.23 -16.42
N GLU A 121 -18.15 -19.74 -15.40
CA GLU A 121 -16.74 -19.35 -15.56
C GLU A 121 -15.84 -20.57 -15.83
N LEU A 122 -16.13 -21.73 -15.25
CA LEU A 122 -15.34 -22.95 -15.44
C LEU A 122 -15.70 -23.65 -16.76
N MET A 123 -16.97 -23.59 -17.16
CA MET A 123 -17.46 -24.24 -18.36
C MET A 123 -16.79 -23.73 -19.64
N GLN A 124 -16.28 -22.50 -19.66
CA GLN A 124 -15.56 -21.95 -20.81
C GLN A 124 -14.35 -22.81 -21.25
N TYR A 125 -13.75 -23.58 -20.33
CA TYR A 125 -12.64 -24.48 -20.62
C TYR A 125 -13.12 -25.82 -21.20
N MET A 126 -14.35 -26.24 -20.90
CA MET A 126 -14.92 -27.52 -21.29
C MET A 126 -15.79 -27.42 -22.55
N ILE A 127 -16.42 -26.28 -22.84
CA ILE A 127 -17.27 -26.07 -24.03
C ILE A 127 -16.60 -26.49 -25.34
N PRO A 128 -15.30 -26.25 -25.58
CA PRO A 128 -14.65 -26.65 -26.84
C PRO A 128 -14.58 -28.15 -27.05
N LEU A 129 -14.81 -28.96 -26.00
CA LEU A 129 -14.79 -30.40 -26.07
C LEU A 129 -16.16 -30.99 -26.50
N ILE A 130 -17.25 -30.26 -26.28
CA ILE A 130 -18.62 -30.73 -26.57
C ILE A 130 -18.79 -30.91 -28.06
N GLY A 131 -19.32 -32.06 -28.45
CA GLY A 131 -19.50 -32.46 -29.85
C GLY A 131 -18.25 -33.05 -30.52
N GLN A 132 -17.11 -33.08 -29.83
CA GLN A 132 -15.88 -33.70 -30.33
C GLN A 132 -15.74 -35.12 -29.75
N PRO A 133 -15.03 -36.05 -30.44
CA PRO A 133 -14.65 -37.31 -29.82
C PRO A 133 -13.83 -37.10 -28.56
N GLN A 134 -14.09 -37.87 -27.51
CA GLN A 134 -13.35 -37.81 -26.26
C GLN A 134 -11.84 -37.92 -26.53
N ASN A 135 -11.08 -36.97 -25.97
CA ASN A 135 -9.64 -36.92 -26.13
C ASN A 135 -8.99 -36.60 -24.77
N ILE A 136 -8.31 -37.60 -24.20
CA ILE A 136 -7.67 -37.47 -22.88
C ILE A 136 -6.70 -36.30 -22.84
N GLY A 137 -5.94 -36.04 -23.90
CA GLY A 137 -5.02 -34.90 -23.96
C GLY A 137 -5.75 -33.55 -23.85
N LYS A 138 -6.84 -33.40 -24.61
CA LYS A 138 -7.67 -32.19 -24.59
C LYS A 138 -8.43 -32.00 -23.27
N ILE A 139 -8.89 -33.09 -22.68
CA ILE A 139 -9.53 -33.09 -21.37
C ILE A 139 -8.49 -32.60 -20.30
N ASN A 140 -7.26 -33.13 -20.35
CA ASN A 140 -6.20 -32.69 -19.42
C ASN A 140 -5.84 -31.21 -19.62
N GLU A 141 -5.73 -30.70 -20.85
CA GLU A 141 -5.53 -29.27 -21.14
C GLU A 141 -6.65 -28.41 -20.51
N ALA A 142 -7.90 -28.87 -20.60
CA ALA A 142 -9.03 -28.16 -19.99
C ALA A 142 -8.98 -28.18 -18.44
N ILE A 143 -8.57 -29.33 -17.86
CA ILE A 143 -8.35 -29.45 -16.40
C ILE A 143 -7.26 -28.50 -15.93
N GLU A 144 -6.12 -28.48 -16.62
CA GLU A 144 -5.04 -27.55 -16.31
C GLU A 144 -5.52 -26.09 -16.38
N GLY A 145 -6.32 -25.76 -17.42
CA GLY A 145 -6.95 -24.45 -17.54
C GLY A 145 -7.85 -24.09 -16.35
N ILE A 146 -8.67 -25.04 -15.88
CA ILE A 146 -9.52 -24.86 -14.69
C ILE A 146 -8.65 -24.64 -13.44
N ASN A 147 -7.63 -25.48 -13.23
CA ASN A 147 -6.74 -25.37 -12.07
C ASN A 147 -5.97 -24.04 -12.07
N ASP A 148 -5.46 -23.61 -13.23
CA ASP A 148 -4.78 -22.33 -13.39
C ASP A 148 -5.72 -21.14 -13.14
N TYR A 149 -6.97 -21.25 -13.55
CA TYR A 149 -7.97 -20.24 -13.27
C TYR A 149 -8.22 -20.07 -11.76
N TYR A 150 -8.40 -21.18 -11.03
CA TYR A 150 -8.51 -21.14 -9.57
C TYR A 150 -7.27 -20.52 -8.90
N ASN A 151 -6.08 -20.94 -9.35
CA ASN A 151 -4.80 -20.38 -8.85
C ASN A 151 -4.71 -18.88 -9.10
N SER A 152 -5.12 -18.40 -10.27
CA SER A 152 -5.11 -16.97 -10.62
C SER A 152 -6.01 -16.13 -9.72
N LYS A 153 -7.11 -16.71 -9.24
CA LYS A 153 -8.05 -16.09 -8.29
C LYS A 153 -7.58 -16.20 -6.83
N GLY A 154 -6.50 -16.97 -6.57
CA GLY A 154 -5.93 -17.19 -5.24
C GLY A 154 -6.41 -18.46 -4.53
N TYR A 155 -7.21 -19.30 -5.16
CA TYR A 155 -7.70 -20.57 -4.62
C TYR A 155 -6.68 -21.69 -4.87
N ILE A 156 -5.50 -21.59 -4.28
CA ILE A 156 -4.36 -22.48 -4.56
C ILE A 156 -4.52 -23.92 -4.08
N LEU A 157 -5.54 -24.22 -3.28
CA LEU A 157 -5.87 -25.57 -2.82
C LEU A 157 -6.99 -26.21 -3.66
N ALA A 158 -7.61 -25.42 -4.54
CA ALA A 158 -8.64 -25.91 -5.44
C ALA A 158 -8.01 -26.74 -6.57
N ARG A 159 -8.66 -27.86 -6.87
CA ARG A 159 -8.24 -28.77 -7.95
C ARG A 159 -9.41 -29.60 -8.47
N VAL A 160 -9.30 -30.01 -9.70
CA VAL A 160 -10.12 -31.11 -10.20
C VAL A 160 -9.65 -32.39 -9.52
N SER A 161 -10.53 -33.00 -8.74
CA SER A 161 -10.23 -34.18 -7.92
C SER A 161 -10.49 -35.49 -8.64
N ALA A 162 -11.50 -35.51 -9.48
CA ALA A 162 -11.88 -36.70 -10.29
C ALA A 162 -12.58 -36.26 -11.58
N ILE A 163 -12.41 -37.07 -12.59
CA ILE A 163 -13.20 -37.04 -13.84
C ILE A 163 -13.72 -38.41 -14.08
N SER A 164 -15.00 -38.51 -14.44
CA SER A 164 -15.62 -39.74 -14.93
C SER A 164 -16.42 -39.44 -16.18
N ASP A 165 -16.49 -40.41 -17.06
CA ASP A 165 -17.31 -40.39 -18.25
C ASP A 165 -18.46 -41.40 -18.11
N ASP A 166 -19.62 -41.01 -18.57
CA ASP A 166 -20.79 -41.86 -18.60
C ASP A 166 -20.96 -42.49 -20.01
N PRO A 167 -21.62 -43.63 -20.12
CA PRO A 167 -21.84 -44.31 -21.40
C PRO A 167 -22.62 -43.49 -22.45
N ASP A 168 -23.27 -42.40 -22.02
CA ASP A 168 -23.98 -41.48 -22.91
C ASP A 168 -23.07 -40.35 -23.46
N GLY A 169 -21.78 -40.34 -23.08
CA GLY A 169 -20.80 -39.35 -23.48
C GLY A 169 -20.74 -38.10 -22.58
N THR A 170 -21.45 -38.09 -21.44
CA THR A 170 -21.36 -37.02 -20.45
C THR A 170 -20.04 -37.14 -19.67
N ILE A 171 -19.31 -36.03 -19.54
CA ILE A 171 -18.11 -35.93 -18.70
C ILE A 171 -18.49 -35.25 -17.39
N ASN A 172 -18.27 -35.93 -16.27
CA ASN A 172 -18.49 -35.39 -14.93
C ASN A 172 -17.15 -34.93 -14.31
N VAL A 173 -17.05 -33.65 -14.01
CA VAL A 173 -15.87 -33.02 -13.42
C VAL A 173 -16.15 -32.70 -11.95
N ASN A 174 -15.45 -33.37 -11.05
CA ASN A 174 -15.54 -33.11 -9.61
C ASN A 174 -14.41 -32.22 -9.15
N ILE A 175 -14.76 -31.11 -8.52
CA ILE A 175 -13.83 -30.11 -7.98
C ILE A 175 -13.82 -30.18 -6.46
N VAL A 176 -12.64 -30.04 -5.89
CA VAL A 176 -12.43 -29.85 -4.47
C VAL A 176 -11.72 -28.51 -4.30
N GLU A 177 -12.36 -27.56 -3.61
CA GLU A 177 -11.86 -26.19 -3.49
C GLU A 177 -10.94 -25.97 -2.29
N GLY A 178 -10.92 -26.91 -1.33
CA GLY A 178 -10.08 -26.80 -0.13
C GLY A 178 -10.67 -25.87 0.92
N GLU A 179 -11.54 -26.41 1.79
CA GLU A 179 -12.20 -25.67 2.86
C GLU A 179 -11.26 -25.52 4.08
N ILE A 180 -11.32 -24.39 4.76
CA ILE A 180 -10.61 -24.15 6.03
C ILE A 180 -11.37 -24.82 7.17
N ASN A 181 -10.75 -25.84 7.77
CA ASN A 181 -11.32 -26.52 8.95
C ASN A 181 -11.19 -25.63 10.20
N LYS A 182 -9.98 -25.18 10.51
CA LYS A 182 -9.69 -24.29 11.64
C LYS A 182 -8.48 -23.42 11.36
N ILE A 183 -8.45 -22.29 12.07
CA ILE A 183 -7.30 -21.38 12.09
C ILE A 183 -6.65 -21.47 13.47
N MET A 184 -5.36 -21.76 13.50
CA MET A 184 -4.54 -21.85 14.69
C MET A 184 -3.50 -20.72 14.69
N ILE A 185 -3.10 -20.29 15.87
CA ILE A 185 -2.07 -19.28 16.07
C ILE A 185 -0.93 -19.91 16.84
N ALA A 186 0.30 -19.72 16.35
CA ALA A 186 1.49 -20.26 16.99
C ALA A 186 2.62 -19.22 17.04
N GLY A 187 3.47 -19.33 18.08
CA GLY A 187 4.65 -18.48 18.25
C GLY A 187 4.45 -17.22 19.09
N ASN A 188 3.20 -16.86 19.44
CA ASN A 188 2.92 -15.74 20.31
C ASN A 188 3.26 -16.10 21.79
N LYS A 189 3.98 -15.17 22.47
CA LYS A 189 4.39 -15.30 23.87
C LYS A 189 3.84 -14.15 24.71
N LYS A 190 4.08 -12.92 24.28
CA LYS A 190 3.62 -11.68 24.91
C LYS A 190 2.27 -11.24 24.35
N THR A 191 2.10 -11.32 23.05
CA THR A 191 0.89 -10.87 22.36
C THR A 191 -0.26 -11.84 22.63
N LYS A 192 -1.39 -11.31 23.06
CA LYS A 192 -2.58 -12.11 23.34
C LYS A 192 -3.17 -12.66 22.04
N GLU A 193 -3.62 -13.92 22.09
CA GLU A 193 -4.16 -14.63 20.91
C GLU A 193 -5.31 -13.87 20.24
N TYR A 194 -6.27 -13.35 21.03
CA TYR A 194 -7.39 -12.57 20.49
C TYR A 194 -6.96 -11.31 19.72
N VAL A 195 -5.78 -10.76 20.03
CA VAL A 195 -5.21 -9.60 19.34
C VAL A 195 -4.75 -9.99 17.94
N ILE A 196 -4.23 -11.19 17.78
CA ILE A 196 -3.87 -11.75 16.49
C ILE A 196 -5.14 -12.12 15.74
N ALA A 197 -6.05 -12.86 16.36
CA ALA A 197 -7.29 -13.33 15.77
C ALA A 197 -8.14 -12.18 15.18
N ARG A 198 -8.28 -11.06 15.88
CA ARG A 198 -9.05 -9.88 15.39
C ARG A 198 -8.48 -9.22 14.14
N ASN A 199 -7.21 -9.51 13.78
CA ASN A 199 -6.56 -9.03 12.55
C ASN A 199 -6.69 -10.01 11.39
N ILE A 200 -7.24 -11.20 11.62
CA ILE A 200 -7.50 -12.23 10.62
C ILE A 200 -8.96 -12.12 10.20
N MET A 201 -9.21 -11.87 8.92
CA MET A 201 -10.56 -11.81 8.33
C MET A 201 -10.97 -13.14 7.70
N THR A 202 -10.01 -14.04 7.53
CA THR A 202 -10.28 -15.40 7.07
C THR A 202 -11.04 -16.14 8.16
N GLU A 203 -12.12 -16.83 7.79
CA GLU A 203 -12.99 -17.56 8.71
C GLU A 203 -12.94 -19.06 8.45
N PRO A 204 -13.01 -19.92 9.50
CA PRO A 204 -13.23 -21.36 9.33
C PRO A 204 -14.53 -21.63 8.58
N GLY A 205 -14.58 -22.73 7.81
CA GLY A 205 -15.75 -23.09 6.98
C GLY A 205 -15.81 -22.36 5.64
N THR A 206 -14.86 -21.49 5.32
CA THR A 206 -14.76 -20.85 4.00
C THR A 206 -13.73 -21.54 3.13
N VAL A 207 -13.85 -21.38 1.80
CA VAL A 207 -12.83 -21.84 0.85
C VAL A 207 -11.54 -21.06 1.05
N TYR A 208 -10.41 -21.79 1.12
CA TYR A 208 -9.09 -21.17 1.29
C TYR A 208 -8.75 -20.24 0.12
N ASN A 209 -8.45 -18.98 0.42
CA ASN A 209 -7.98 -18.01 -0.56
C ASN A 209 -6.66 -17.35 -0.12
N ASP A 210 -5.60 -17.61 -0.85
CA ASP A 210 -4.25 -17.14 -0.55
C ASP A 210 -4.10 -15.61 -0.58
N ASN A 211 -4.89 -14.94 -1.43
CA ASN A 211 -4.88 -13.48 -1.51
C ASN A 211 -5.49 -12.83 -0.26
N ILE A 212 -6.51 -13.46 0.34
CA ILE A 212 -7.12 -12.99 1.59
C ILE A 212 -6.15 -13.23 2.74
N ILE A 213 -5.60 -14.43 2.86
CA ILE A 213 -4.60 -14.77 3.89
C ILE A 213 -3.39 -13.84 3.82
N LYS A 214 -2.86 -13.56 2.62
CA LYS A 214 -1.75 -12.59 2.45
C LYS A 214 -2.11 -11.20 2.99
N LYS A 215 -3.34 -10.73 2.79
CA LYS A 215 -3.79 -9.46 3.36
C LYS A 215 -3.84 -9.51 4.89
N ASP A 216 -4.27 -10.64 5.47
CA ASP A 216 -4.27 -10.85 6.91
C ASP A 216 -2.85 -10.84 7.49
N LEU A 217 -1.89 -11.55 6.83
CA LEU A 217 -0.48 -11.53 7.22
C LEU A 217 0.12 -10.12 7.16
N VAL A 218 -0.16 -9.36 6.10
CA VAL A 218 0.29 -7.96 5.97
C VAL A 218 -0.31 -7.10 7.08
N ARG A 219 -1.57 -7.30 7.43
CA ARG A 219 -2.24 -6.56 8.52
C ARG A 219 -1.59 -6.87 9.88
N LEU A 220 -1.31 -8.13 10.16
CA LEU A 220 -0.58 -8.55 11.35
C LEU A 220 0.84 -7.96 11.39
N TYR A 221 1.58 -8.03 10.28
CA TYR A 221 2.91 -7.44 10.19
C TYR A 221 2.90 -5.92 10.42
N SER A 222 1.87 -5.23 9.93
CA SER A 222 1.72 -3.78 10.09
C SER A 222 1.49 -3.33 11.55
N THR A 223 1.13 -4.24 12.44
CA THR A 223 1.00 -3.96 13.89
C THR A 223 2.34 -3.65 14.54
N GLN A 224 3.46 -3.96 13.89
CA GLN A 224 4.83 -3.82 14.42
C GLN A 224 5.09 -4.63 15.70
N ALA A 225 4.25 -5.61 16.00
CA ALA A 225 4.45 -6.54 17.10
C ALA A 225 5.29 -7.76 16.71
N PHE A 226 5.41 -8.01 15.39
CA PHE A 226 6.02 -9.21 14.86
C PHE A 226 7.18 -8.89 13.92
N LYS A 227 8.27 -9.66 14.04
CA LYS A 227 9.43 -9.63 13.14
C LYS A 227 9.14 -10.41 11.85
N ASN A 228 8.41 -11.53 11.99
CA ASN A 228 7.95 -12.33 10.88
C ASN A 228 6.52 -12.83 11.13
N VAL A 229 5.75 -12.94 10.07
CA VAL A 229 4.41 -13.53 10.08
C VAL A 229 4.30 -14.40 8.83
N ASP A 230 4.02 -15.69 9.03
CA ASP A 230 3.90 -16.67 7.97
C ASP A 230 2.73 -17.62 8.25
N ARG A 231 2.42 -18.47 7.31
CA ARG A 231 1.39 -19.50 7.43
C ARG A 231 1.92 -20.88 7.07
N SER A 232 1.41 -21.90 7.75
CA SER A 232 1.47 -23.29 7.31
C SER A 232 0.06 -23.83 7.09
N ILE A 233 -0.05 -24.73 6.12
CA ILE A 233 -1.31 -25.34 5.70
C ILE A 233 -1.11 -26.86 5.79
N GLU A 234 -1.95 -27.53 6.54
CA GLU A 234 -1.88 -28.96 6.72
C GLU A 234 -3.27 -29.57 6.44
N PRO A 235 -3.37 -30.69 5.70
CA PRO A 235 -4.63 -31.37 5.50
C PRO A 235 -5.18 -31.87 6.85
N CYS A 236 -6.50 -31.89 6.98
CA CYS A 236 -7.14 -32.45 8.15
C CYS A 236 -7.05 -34.00 8.12
N GLU A 237 -6.80 -34.63 9.25
CA GLU A 237 -6.70 -36.10 9.32
C GLU A 237 -8.04 -36.78 9.01
N ASP A 238 -9.16 -36.17 9.38
CA ASP A 238 -10.50 -36.72 9.21
C ASP A 238 -11.08 -36.48 7.80
N ASP A 239 -10.64 -35.41 7.10
CA ASP A 239 -11.12 -35.05 5.77
C ASP A 239 -9.97 -34.40 4.96
N PRO A 240 -9.42 -35.09 3.95
CA PRO A 240 -8.31 -34.60 3.15
C PRO A 240 -8.65 -33.37 2.26
N ASN A 241 -9.93 -33.03 2.17
CA ASN A 241 -10.41 -31.85 1.42
C ASN A 241 -10.51 -30.61 2.31
N LYS A 242 -10.34 -30.77 3.63
CA LYS A 242 -10.28 -29.68 4.60
C LYS A 242 -8.87 -29.46 5.10
N PHE A 243 -8.55 -28.20 5.41
CA PHE A 243 -7.20 -27.81 5.77
C PHE A 243 -7.19 -27.02 7.08
N ASN A 244 -6.22 -27.34 7.93
CA ASN A 244 -5.89 -26.54 9.09
C ASN A 244 -4.87 -25.46 8.67
N VAL A 245 -5.19 -24.21 8.92
CA VAL A 245 -4.31 -23.08 8.64
C VAL A 245 -3.68 -22.63 9.96
N THR A 246 -2.36 -22.68 10.08
CA THR A 246 -1.65 -22.16 11.24
C THR A 246 -0.95 -20.85 10.86
N ILE A 247 -1.30 -19.78 11.57
CA ILE A 247 -0.61 -18.49 11.46
C ILE A 247 0.57 -18.51 12.44
N ASN A 248 1.77 -18.56 11.88
CA ASN A 248 3.01 -18.59 12.63
C ASN A 248 3.53 -17.16 12.81
N VAL A 249 3.68 -16.70 14.05
CA VAL A 249 4.21 -15.37 14.35
C VAL A 249 5.54 -15.46 15.10
N GLU A 250 6.49 -14.60 14.72
CA GLU A 250 7.73 -14.39 15.47
C GLU A 250 7.67 -12.99 16.08
N GLU A 251 7.53 -12.92 17.39
CA GLU A 251 7.43 -11.64 18.11
C GLU A 251 8.76 -10.88 18.08
N GLN A 252 8.67 -9.56 17.97
CA GLN A 252 9.84 -8.68 18.13
C GLN A 252 9.78 -7.89 19.44
N ARG A 253 10.90 -7.25 19.78
CA ARG A 253 10.92 -6.28 20.87
C ARG A 253 10.16 -5.04 20.43
N THR A 254 9.05 -4.75 21.10
CA THR A 254 8.17 -3.61 20.80
C THR A 254 8.49 -2.38 21.62
N ALA A 255 9.23 -2.54 22.72
CA ALA A 255 9.75 -1.44 23.52
C ALA A 255 11.03 -0.88 22.87
N THR A 256 11.04 0.41 22.62
CA THR A 256 12.14 1.13 21.99
C THR A 256 12.52 2.37 22.78
N ILE A 257 13.80 2.68 22.82
CA ILE A 257 14.32 3.97 23.31
C ILE A 257 14.86 4.69 22.09
N SER A 258 14.41 5.91 21.88
CA SER A 258 14.88 6.78 20.81
C SER A 258 15.62 7.99 21.39
N LEU A 259 16.74 8.32 20.78
CA LEU A 259 17.49 9.54 21.04
C LEU A 259 17.54 10.33 19.74
N GLY A 260 17.18 11.59 19.80
CA GLY A 260 17.19 12.48 18.64
C GLY A 260 17.88 13.80 18.96
N GLY A 261 18.25 14.51 17.93
CA GLY A 261 18.78 15.85 18.02
C GLY A 261 18.90 16.47 16.64
N GLY A 262 18.87 17.79 16.59
CA GLY A 262 18.92 18.49 15.31
C GLY A 262 18.82 20.00 15.48
N LEU A 263 18.58 20.65 14.35
CA LEU A 263 18.29 22.07 14.24
C LEU A 263 16.91 22.27 13.64
N ASP A 264 16.10 23.08 14.29
CA ASP A 264 14.79 23.47 13.81
C ASP A 264 14.56 24.95 14.09
N SER A 265 13.89 25.67 13.20
CA SER A 265 13.71 27.11 13.35
C SER A 265 12.85 27.48 14.56
N HIS A 266 11.94 26.63 15.00
CA HIS A 266 11.05 26.86 16.15
C HIS A 266 11.66 26.42 17.48
N THR A 267 12.47 25.37 17.48
CA THR A 267 13.02 24.78 18.71
C THR A 267 14.50 25.09 18.92
N GLY A 268 15.17 25.59 17.88
CA GLY A 268 16.61 25.81 17.89
C GLY A 268 17.42 24.54 17.70
N ALA A 269 18.62 24.54 18.26
CA ALA A 269 19.38 23.32 18.47
C ALA A 269 18.69 22.52 19.57
N PHE A 270 18.27 21.28 19.29
CA PHE A 270 17.49 20.49 20.23
C PHE A 270 18.04 19.09 20.42
N GLY A 271 17.78 18.55 21.60
CA GLY A 271 17.90 17.13 21.93
C GLY A 271 16.55 16.57 22.35
N SER A 272 16.28 15.33 21.98
CA SER A 272 15.07 14.63 22.38
C SER A 272 15.35 13.22 22.85
N VAL A 273 14.52 12.74 23.78
CA VAL A 273 14.51 11.38 24.26
C VAL A 273 13.09 10.85 24.21
N GLY A 274 12.93 9.63 23.72
CA GLY A 274 11.63 8.97 23.68
C GLY A 274 11.74 7.53 24.18
N VAL A 275 10.71 7.07 24.85
CA VAL A 275 10.51 5.68 25.22
C VAL A 275 9.12 5.27 24.75
N SER A 276 9.02 4.21 23.99
CA SER A 276 7.71 3.74 23.53
C SER A 276 7.64 2.21 23.52
N ASP A 277 6.45 1.67 23.76
CA ASP A 277 6.12 0.25 23.55
C ASP A 277 4.89 0.17 22.62
N ASN A 278 5.08 -0.38 21.43
CA ASN A 278 4.03 -0.53 20.40
C ASN A 278 3.11 -1.73 20.66
N ASN A 279 3.45 -2.58 21.63
CA ASN A 279 2.61 -3.70 22.06
C ASN A 279 2.52 -3.72 23.59
N PHE A 280 2.16 -2.58 24.16
CA PHE A 280 2.01 -2.41 25.60
C PHE A 280 1.02 -3.45 26.16
N ARG A 281 1.42 -4.18 27.19
CA ARG A 281 0.67 -5.28 27.80
C ARG A 281 0.36 -6.47 26.88
N GLY A 282 0.92 -6.51 25.67
CA GLY A 282 0.64 -7.57 24.68
C GLY A 282 -0.71 -7.45 23.97
N VAL A 283 -1.32 -6.27 23.97
CA VAL A 283 -2.64 -6.02 23.38
C VAL A 283 -2.62 -5.08 22.20
N ASN A 284 -1.43 -4.86 21.61
CA ASN A 284 -1.20 -3.97 20.47
C ASN A 284 -1.58 -2.51 20.75
N GLN A 285 -1.58 -2.11 22.02
CA GLN A 285 -1.67 -0.71 22.44
C GLN A 285 -0.28 -0.08 22.36
N ARG A 286 -0.23 1.21 22.06
CA ARG A 286 1.02 1.97 22.09
C ARG A 286 1.01 2.92 23.29
N LEU A 287 2.05 2.83 24.10
CA LEU A 287 2.37 3.82 25.13
C LEU A 287 3.69 4.49 24.78
N ALA A 288 3.74 5.83 24.78
CA ALA A 288 4.96 6.55 24.51
C ALA A 288 5.13 7.75 25.44
N ILE A 289 6.37 7.98 25.85
CA ILE A 289 6.81 9.16 26.63
C ILE A 289 7.90 9.83 25.82
N ASN A 290 7.74 11.10 25.51
CA ASN A 290 8.70 11.89 24.74
C ASN A 290 9.06 13.15 25.50
N GLY A 291 10.33 13.52 25.46
CA GLY A 291 10.85 14.77 25.98
C GLY A 291 11.74 15.45 24.95
N LEU A 292 11.69 16.77 24.88
CA LEU A 292 12.51 17.60 24.01
C LEU A 292 12.99 18.84 24.77
N VAL A 293 14.26 19.14 24.60
CA VAL A 293 14.88 20.40 25.08
C VAL A 293 15.57 21.06 23.89
N GLY A 294 15.20 22.30 23.62
CA GLY A 294 15.76 23.10 22.54
C GLY A 294 16.31 24.44 23.05
N SER A 295 17.25 25.00 22.30
CA SER A 295 17.89 26.28 22.65
C SER A 295 16.97 27.49 22.51
N GLY A 296 15.76 27.32 21.97
CA GLY A 296 14.86 28.40 21.63
C GLY A 296 14.84 28.72 20.15
N ILE A 297 14.00 29.67 19.74
CA ILE A 297 13.76 29.98 18.33
C ILE A 297 15.02 30.56 17.70
N ILE A 298 15.53 29.91 16.65
CA ILE A 298 16.63 30.47 15.86
C ILE A 298 16.10 31.29 14.69
N MET A 299 16.86 32.32 14.30
CA MET A 299 16.44 33.28 13.28
C MET A 299 15.13 34.01 13.66
N SER A 300 14.89 34.21 14.94
CA SER A 300 13.83 35.07 15.45
C SER A 300 14.15 36.55 15.20
N ASP A 301 13.13 37.37 15.23
CA ASP A 301 13.30 38.80 15.36
C ASP A 301 13.39 39.22 16.86
N SER A 302 13.64 40.51 17.10
CA SER A 302 13.73 41.04 18.45
C SER A 302 12.42 41.04 19.24
N THR A 303 11.30 40.63 18.59
CA THR A 303 9.98 40.55 19.23
C THR A 303 9.77 39.26 19.97
N ILE A 304 10.55 38.22 19.68
CA ILE A 304 10.42 36.91 20.31
C ILE A 304 11.48 36.79 21.40
N LYS A 305 11.04 36.48 22.61
CA LYS A 305 11.95 36.28 23.73
C LYS A 305 12.83 35.08 23.51
N ASP A 306 14.13 35.23 23.70
CA ASP A 306 15.05 34.12 23.77
C ASP A 306 14.74 33.30 25.03
N HIS A 307 14.16 32.11 24.82
CA HIS A 307 13.72 31.18 25.85
C HIS A 307 13.92 29.76 25.40
N MET A 308 14.43 28.94 26.29
CA MET A 308 14.63 27.52 26.05
C MET A 308 13.31 26.83 25.75
N ASN A 309 13.26 26.06 24.69
CA ASN A 309 12.07 25.27 24.33
C ASN A 309 12.08 23.95 25.10
N LEU A 310 11.09 23.74 25.94
CA LEU A 310 10.91 22.53 26.71
C LEU A 310 9.58 21.88 26.35
N GLN A 311 9.61 20.61 25.97
CA GLN A 311 8.40 19.85 25.64
C GLN A 311 8.44 18.48 26.31
N GLY A 312 7.28 18.05 26.82
CA GLY A 312 7.05 16.72 27.36
C GLY A 312 5.70 16.20 26.91
N GLU A 313 5.64 14.95 26.51
CA GLU A 313 4.39 14.29 26.08
C GLU A 313 4.34 12.86 26.55
N LEU A 314 3.21 12.48 27.15
CA LEU A 314 2.81 11.10 27.41
C LEU A 314 1.62 10.80 26.51
N SER A 315 1.73 9.80 25.65
CA SER A 315 0.66 9.39 24.73
C SER A 315 0.31 7.92 24.84
N PHE A 316 -0.97 7.64 24.74
CA PHE A 316 -1.54 6.29 24.72
C PHE A 316 -2.42 6.16 23.49
N PHE A 317 -2.30 5.05 22.77
CA PHE A 317 -3.07 4.75 21.56
C PHE A 317 -3.63 3.33 21.60
N GLU A 318 -4.94 3.19 21.42
CA GLU A 318 -5.68 1.95 21.27
C GLU A 318 -6.22 1.88 19.84
N PRO A 319 -5.72 0.97 18.98
CA PRO A 319 -6.16 0.87 17.58
C PRO A 319 -7.53 0.24 17.38
N TYR A 320 -8.09 -0.40 18.42
CA TYR A 320 -9.36 -1.12 18.36
C TYR A 320 -10.29 -0.71 19.52
N PHE A 321 -10.68 0.56 19.53
CA PHE A 321 -11.55 1.11 20.56
C PHE A 321 -13.01 0.77 20.28
N LEU A 322 -13.62 -0.07 21.12
CA LEU A 322 -14.98 -0.59 20.99
C LEU A 322 -15.19 -1.56 19.80
N ASN A 323 -14.62 -1.31 18.66
CA ASN A 323 -14.67 -2.16 17.47
C ASN A 323 -13.46 -1.94 16.56
N ALA A 324 -13.37 -2.68 15.43
CA ALA A 324 -12.25 -2.64 14.50
C ALA A 324 -12.13 -1.32 13.69
N ASP A 325 -13.20 -0.55 13.61
CA ASP A 325 -13.23 0.68 12.82
C ASP A 325 -12.84 1.91 13.64
N ASN A 326 -12.81 1.80 14.97
CA ASN A 326 -12.53 2.90 15.86
C ASN A 326 -11.13 2.79 16.49
N SER A 327 -10.49 3.93 16.66
CA SER A 327 -9.27 4.08 17.44
C SER A 327 -9.46 5.13 18.53
N PHE A 328 -8.68 5.00 19.60
CA PHE A 328 -8.66 5.99 20.69
C PHE A 328 -7.22 6.40 20.95
N MET A 329 -6.99 7.72 21.07
CA MET A 329 -5.70 8.27 21.45
C MET A 329 -5.91 9.25 22.60
N SER A 330 -5.07 9.19 23.62
CA SER A 330 -4.98 10.24 24.64
C SER A 330 -3.56 10.75 24.74
N LYS A 331 -3.43 12.06 25.02
CA LYS A 331 -2.16 12.75 25.22
C LYS A 331 -2.24 13.62 26.45
N LEU A 332 -1.19 13.58 27.24
CA LEU A 332 -0.88 14.59 28.25
C LEU A 332 0.38 15.31 27.80
N PHE A 333 0.35 16.62 27.71
CA PHE A 333 1.49 17.37 27.20
C PHE A 333 1.79 18.62 28.04
N TYR A 334 3.06 18.98 28.03
CA TYR A 334 3.58 20.25 28.55
C TYR A 334 4.51 20.85 27.50
N ARG A 335 4.39 22.16 27.27
CA ARG A 335 5.27 22.93 26.38
C ARG A 335 5.59 24.27 27.02
N SER A 336 6.85 24.70 26.96
CA SER A 336 7.32 26.04 27.33
C SER A 336 8.21 26.58 26.22
N LEU A 337 7.90 27.75 25.71
CA LEU A 337 8.61 28.37 24.57
C LEU A 337 8.47 29.88 24.58
N GLY A 338 9.33 30.58 23.84
CA GLY A 338 9.13 32.01 23.56
C GLY A 338 7.84 32.21 22.76
N SER A 339 6.95 33.09 23.19
CA SER A 339 5.69 33.33 22.50
C SER A 339 5.91 33.93 21.11
N TYR A 340 5.18 33.40 20.12
CA TYR A 340 5.23 33.93 18.75
C TYR A 340 4.31 35.13 18.55
N GLN A 341 3.23 35.18 19.30
CA GLN A 341 2.18 36.18 19.15
C GLN A 341 2.31 37.33 20.14
N VAL A 342 2.72 37.03 21.35
CA VAL A 342 2.89 38.07 22.39
C VAL A 342 4.37 38.44 22.51
N PRO A 343 4.74 39.68 22.19
CA PRO A 343 6.14 40.11 22.17
C PRO A 343 6.85 39.95 23.51
N LEU A 344 8.09 39.46 23.47
CA LEU A 344 8.98 39.26 24.61
C LEU A 344 8.37 38.41 25.75
N ALA A 345 7.36 37.60 25.46
CA ALA A 345 6.70 36.76 26.43
C ALA A 345 7.18 35.30 26.34
N VAL A 346 6.97 34.57 27.42
CA VAL A 346 7.10 33.13 27.51
C VAL A 346 5.69 32.51 27.53
N GLU A 347 5.47 31.53 26.72
CA GLU A 347 4.20 30.78 26.64
C GLU A 347 4.38 29.36 27.19
N GLU A 348 3.58 29.04 28.17
CA GLU A 348 3.48 27.70 28.72
C GLU A 348 2.11 27.10 28.39
N ARG A 349 2.10 25.87 27.94
CA ARG A 349 0.89 25.10 27.68
C ARG A 349 0.95 23.78 28.41
N PHE A 350 -0.09 23.49 29.15
CA PHE A 350 -0.31 22.20 29.76
C PHE A 350 -1.70 21.71 29.39
N GLY A 351 -1.81 20.47 28.89
CA GLY A 351 -3.11 19.98 28.46
C GLY A 351 -3.21 18.45 28.41
N ILE A 352 -4.46 18.01 28.39
CA ILE A 352 -4.84 16.64 28.11
C ILE A 352 -5.78 16.64 26.92
N GLU A 353 -5.58 15.74 25.99
CA GLU A 353 -6.43 15.55 24.80
C GLU A 353 -6.82 14.09 24.66
N ALA A 354 -8.07 13.83 24.32
CA ALA A 354 -8.59 12.50 23.96
C ALA A 354 -9.22 12.59 22.58
N THR A 355 -8.80 11.72 21.67
CA THR A 355 -9.27 11.68 20.28
C THR A 355 -9.83 10.31 19.94
N ILE A 356 -11.04 10.27 19.42
CA ILE A 356 -11.64 9.08 18.81
C ILE A 356 -11.53 9.23 17.30
N GLY A 357 -10.93 8.23 16.65
CA GLY A 357 -10.88 8.11 15.20
C GLY A 357 -11.86 7.05 14.73
N HIS A 358 -12.52 7.27 13.60
CA HIS A 358 -13.44 6.34 12.96
C HIS A 358 -13.12 6.17 11.48
N LYS A 359 -12.91 4.93 11.03
CA LYS A 359 -12.73 4.58 9.60
C LYS A 359 -14.09 4.42 8.94
N ILE A 360 -14.30 5.08 7.81
CA ILE A 360 -15.56 5.02 7.08
C ILE A 360 -15.56 3.82 6.15
N LYS A 361 -16.38 2.80 6.43
CA LYS A 361 -16.38 1.51 5.68
C LYS A 361 -16.64 1.65 4.18
N SER A 362 -17.43 2.63 3.77
CA SER A 362 -17.73 2.86 2.35
C SER A 362 -16.55 3.41 1.55
N ASN A 363 -15.53 3.94 2.23
CA ASN A 363 -14.33 4.47 1.58
C ASN A 363 -13.12 4.33 2.51
N GLU A 364 -12.24 3.38 2.21
CA GLU A 364 -11.03 3.06 3.01
C GLU A 364 -10.05 4.24 3.16
N HIS A 365 -10.13 5.23 2.29
CA HIS A 365 -9.30 6.44 2.33
C HIS A 365 -9.86 7.54 3.21
N LEU A 366 -11.09 7.39 3.71
CA LEU A 366 -11.80 8.40 4.47
C LEU A 366 -11.90 8.01 5.94
N SER A 367 -11.53 8.93 6.82
CA SER A 367 -11.67 8.78 8.26
C SER A 367 -12.18 10.06 8.90
N SER A 368 -12.92 9.94 10.00
CA SER A 368 -13.34 11.06 10.84
C SER A 368 -12.66 10.98 12.20
N THR A 369 -12.50 12.12 12.84
CA THR A 369 -11.94 12.25 14.19
C THR A 369 -12.83 13.14 15.03
N LEU A 370 -12.89 12.86 16.33
CA LEU A 370 -13.50 13.73 17.32
C LEU A 370 -12.54 13.83 18.51
N SER A 371 -12.04 15.04 18.74
CA SER A 371 -11.11 15.31 19.85
C SER A 371 -11.79 16.15 20.93
N PHE A 372 -11.46 15.83 22.18
CA PHE A 372 -11.79 16.58 23.38
C PHE A 372 -10.50 16.95 24.09
N GLY A 373 -10.31 18.22 24.38
CA GLY A 373 -9.10 18.72 25.01
C GLY A 373 -9.40 19.65 26.19
N LEU A 374 -8.59 19.57 27.22
CA LEU A 374 -8.54 20.58 28.28
C LEU A 374 -7.12 21.13 28.31
N GLU A 375 -6.97 22.43 28.03
CA GLU A 375 -5.68 23.08 27.89
C GLU A 375 -5.64 24.35 28.73
N LYS A 376 -4.56 24.49 29.50
CA LYS A 376 -4.21 25.73 30.20
C LYS A 376 -3.05 26.38 29.46
N ILE A 377 -3.26 27.60 29.02
CA ILE A 377 -2.25 28.47 28.40
C ILE A 377 -1.91 29.57 29.40
N ASN A 378 -0.63 29.71 29.75
CA ASN A 378 -0.11 30.81 30.54
C ASN A 378 0.86 31.61 29.66
N VAL A 379 0.66 32.90 29.59
CA VAL A 379 1.61 33.83 28.97
C VAL A 379 2.24 34.68 30.06
N MET A 380 3.52 34.48 30.26
CA MET A 380 4.29 35.11 31.30
C MET A 380 5.24 36.13 30.70
N GLU A 381 5.59 37.15 31.49
CA GLU A 381 6.47 38.27 31.07
C GLU A 381 5.85 39.05 29.89
N GLY A 382 6.66 39.50 28.94
CA GLY A 382 6.24 40.29 27.77
C GLY A 382 6.28 41.78 27.99
N ASP A 383 6.37 42.53 26.88
CA ASP A 383 6.34 43.97 26.89
C ASP A 383 4.91 44.49 27.01
N ARG A 384 4.30 44.23 28.16
CA ARG A 384 2.90 44.58 28.46
C ARG A 384 2.67 46.10 28.47
N ASN A 385 3.69 46.89 28.87
CA ASN A 385 3.56 48.35 28.91
C ASN A 385 3.42 48.93 27.51
N THR A 386 4.25 48.51 26.57
CA THR A 386 4.17 48.95 25.19
C THR A 386 2.84 48.54 24.56
N ILE A 387 2.40 47.30 24.77
CA ILE A 387 1.12 46.79 24.27
C ILE A 387 -0.06 47.57 24.89
N SER A 388 -0.04 47.77 26.22
CA SER A 388 -1.08 48.54 26.94
C SER A 388 -1.18 49.97 26.44
N ASN A 389 -0.05 50.66 26.25
CA ASN A 389 -0.03 52.02 25.72
C ASN A 389 -0.60 52.10 24.29
N MET A 390 -0.37 51.09 23.47
CA MET A 390 -0.95 51.06 22.12
C MET A 390 -2.47 50.82 22.12
N TYR A 391 -2.97 49.97 23.00
CA TYR A 391 -4.41 49.80 23.19
C TYR A 391 -5.06 51.11 23.68
N ALA A 392 -4.43 51.76 24.64
CA ALA A 392 -4.88 53.07 25.11
C ALA A 392 -4.92 54.12 24.00
N ALA A 393 -3.88 54.21 23.19
CA ALA A 393 -3.80 55.15 22.07
C ALA A 393 -4.90 54.91 21.00
N LYS A 394 -5.44 53.71 20.92
CA LYS A 394 -6.56 53.34 20.03
C LYS A 394 -7.93 53.39 20.71
N GLY A 395 -8.02 53.81 21.96
CA GLY A 395 -9.28 53.88 22.71
C GLY A 395 -9.89 52.52 23.05
N LEU A 396 -9.06 51.47 23.10
CA LEU A 396 -9.51 50.10 23.42
C LEU A 396 -9.41 49.85 24.93
N ASP A 397 -10.26 48.97 25.46
CA ASP A 397 -10.23 48.55 26.85
C ASP A 397 -8.93 47.79 27.15
N ILE A 398 -8.02 48.46 27.87
CA ILE A 398 -6.71 47.92 28.22
C ILE A 398 -6.83 46.74 29.17
N ALA A 399 -7.75 46.77 30.14
CA ALA A 399 -7.85 45.76 31.18
C ALA A 399 -8.32 44.44 30.57
N GLN A 400 -9.30 44.47 29.68
CA GLN A 400 -9.79 43.29 29.00
C GLN A 400 -8.74 42.69 28.07
N ARG A 401 -8.04 43.50 27.28
CA ARG A 401 -7.02 43.03 26.33
C ARG A 401 -5.77 42.52 27.03
N ALA A 402 -5.32 43.16 28.07
CA ALA A 402 -4.18 42.69 28.85
C ALA A 402 -4.42 41.29 29.45
N ARG A 403 -5.64 40.98 29.84
CA ARG A 403 -5.99 39.64 30.34
C ARG A 403 -6.06 38.57 29.22
N GLN A 404 -6.55 38.94 28.05
CA GLN A 404 -6.54 38.06 26.88
C GLN A 404 -5.12 37.65 26.46
N LEU A 405 -4.15 38.54 26.64
CA LEU A 405 -2.74 38.27 26.39
C LEU A 405 -2.11 37.31 27.42
N GLN A 406 -2.79 37.01 28.55
CA GLN A 406 -2.29 36.09 29.57
C GLN A 406 -2.64 34.62 29.31
N GLY A 407 -3.43 34.34 28.30
CA GLY A 407 -3.95 33.02 28.03
C GLY A 407 -5.20 32.71 28.87
N GLY A 408 -5.37 31.45 29.31
CA GLY A 408 -6.56 30.98 30.03
C GLY A 408 -6.67 29.48 30.09
N LEU A 409 -7.76 29.00 30.66
CA LEU A 409 -8.14 27.60 30.64
C LEU A 409 -9.23 27.39 29.57
N PHE A 410 -9.05 26.43 28.70
CA PHE A 410 -9.94 26.15 27.57
C PHE A 410 -10.31 24.68 27.53
N PHE A 411 -11.60 24.42 27.29
CA PHE A 411 -12.08 23.11 26.87
C PHE A 411 -12.34 23.13 25.36
N ASN A 412 -11.73 22.23 24.63
CA ASN A 412 -11.78 22.19 23.18
C ASN A 412 -12.56 20.95 22.71
N VAL A 413 -13.45 21.14 21.72
CA VAL A 413 -14.14 20.06 21.01
C VAL A 413 -13.84 20.21 19.53
N SER A 414 -13.21 19.19 18.93
CA SER A 414 -12.67 19.31 17.58
C SER A 414 -13.07 18.12 16.71
N PRO A 415 -14.21 18.18 16.00
CA PRO A 415 -14.50 17.27 14.91
C PRO A 415 -13.60 17.54 13.70
N GLY A 416 -13.17 16.46 13.05
CA GLY A 416 -12.31 16.51 11.87
C GLY A 416 -12.60 15.38 10.89
N ILE A 417 -12.14 15.57 9.66
CA ILE A 417 -12.21 14.59 8.59
C ILE A 417 -10.89 14.56 7.85
N VAL A 418 -10.44 13.35 7.48
CA VAL A 418 -9.19 13.12 6.76
C VAL A 418 -9.47 12.21 5.57
N TYR A 419 -9.03 12.63 4.40
CA TYR A 419 -9.02 11.83 3.18
C TYR A 419 -7.57 11.65 2.71
N ASP A 420 -7.07 10.41 2.70
CA ASP A 420 -5.67 10.10 2.40
C ASP A 420 -5.52 8.96 1.39
N THR A 421 -5.09 9.31 0.18
CA THR A 421 -4.80 8.37 -0.92
C THR A 421 -3.31 8.33 -1.28
N ARG A 422 -2.44 8.82 -0.39
CA ARG A 422 -1.01 8.86 -0.66
C ARG A 422 -0.43 7.45 -0.75
N ASP A 423 0.50 7.27 -1.67
CA ASP A 423 1.28 6.04 -1.83
C ASP A 423 2.23 5.76 -0.65
N SER A 424 2.60 6.79 0.09
CA SER A 424 3.44 6.70 1.29
C SER A 424 3.12 7.86 2.25
N ALA A 425 2.99 7.57 3.52
CA ALA A 425 2.81 8.61 4.53
C ALA A 425 4.09 9.43 4.76
N LEU A 426 5.28 8.80 4.67
CA LEU A 426 6.58 9.43 4.98
C LEU A 426 7.22 10.11 3.76
N ASN A 427 7.13 9.52 2.58
CA ASN A 427 7.74 10.05 1.35
C ASN A 427 6.76 9.93 0.18
N PRO A 428 5.66 10.70 0.21
CA PRO A 428 4.61 10.61 -0.80
C PRO A 428 5.08 11.15 -2.15
N ARG A 429 4.72 10.41 -3.20
CA ARG A 429 5.00 10.80 -4.59
C ARG A 429 3.73 10.91 -5.43
N ASN A 430 2.69 10.19 -5.04
CA ASN A 430 1.39 10.22 -5.68
C ASN A 430 0.28 10.22 -4.64
N GLY A 431 -0.87 10.76 -5.00
CA GLY A 431 -2.07 10.75 -4.15
C GLY A 431 -2.45 12.14 -3.62
N VAL A 432 -3.42 12.15 -2.75
CA VAL A 432 -4.00 13.35 -2.13
C VAL A 432 -4.06 13.14 -0.62
N LEU A 433 -3.71 14.16 0.14
CA LEU A 433 -4.07 14.31 1.54
C LEU A 433 -4.97 15.54 1.66
N ALA A 434 -6.20 15.34 2.10
CA ALA A 434 -7.12 16.45 2.40
C ALA A 434 -7.61 16.33 3.85
N THR A 435 -7.60 17.43 4.58
CA THR A 435 -8.07 17.50 5.96
C THR A 435 -8.97 18.70 6.16
N ALA A 436 -9.99 18.53 6.99
CA ALA A 436 -10.79 19.63 7.49
C ALA A 436 -11.03 19.42 8.99
N ARG A 437 -10.93 20.46 9.77
CA ARG A 437 -11.10 20.44 11.22
C ARG A 437 -11.83 21.71 11.67
N TYR A 438 -12.81 21.53 12.51
CA TYR A 438 -13.46 22.58 13.25
C TYR A 438 -13.02 22.49 14.72
N ASP A 439 -12.62 23.59 15.31
CA ASP A 439 -12.18 23.66 16.71
C ASP A 439 -13.13 24.61 17.45
N GLU A 440 -13.94 24.08 18.35
CA GLU A 440 -14.73 24.86 19.30
C GLU A 440 -14.01 24.92 20.62
N SER A 441 -13.66 26.13 21.07
CA SER A 441 -12.92 26.37 22.31
C SER A 441 -13.79 27.12 23.32
N PHE A 442 -14.04 26.51 24.47
CA PHE A 442 -14.81 27.08 25.56
C PHE A 442 -13.86 27.62 26.64
N GLY A 443 -13.75 28.92 26.78
CA GLY A 443 -12.97 29.55 27.85
C GLY A 443 -13.73 29.56 29.18
N PHE A 444 -13.02 29.34 30.28
CA PHE A 444 -13.62 29.25 31.61
C PHE A 444 -13.59 30.55 32.43
N ASP A 445 -13.13 31.66 31.83
CA ASP A 445 -13.11 32.95 32.51
C ASP A 445 -13.98 33.98 31.75
N GLU A 446 -14.26 35.11 32.40
CA GLU A 446 -15.12 36.15 31.81
C GLU A 446 -14.47 36.90 30.62
N PHE A 447 -13.16 36.75 30.42
CA PHE A 447 -12.37 37.41 29.36
C PHE A 447 -12.14 36.50 28.17
N ASN A 448 -12.00 35.17 28.38
CA ASN A 448 -11.77 34.16 27.37
C ASN A 448 -13.09 33.40 27.14
N LYS A 449 -13.92 33.95 26.27
CA LYS A 449 -15.19 33.33 25.92
C LYS A 449 -15.04 32.28 24.82
N THR A 450 -16.15 31.63 24.49
CA THR A 450 -16.23 30.64 23.42
C THR A 450 -15.79 31.23 22.07
N ASN A 451 -14.98 30.48 21.35
CA ASN A 451 -14.61 30.80 19.97
C ASN A 451 -14.55 29.54 19.12
N GLY A 452 -14.96 29.69 17.85
CA GLY A 452 -14.95 28.63 16.86
C GLY A 452 -14.00 28.95 15.70
N LYS A 453 -13.17 27.96 15.31
CA LYS A 453 -12.26 28.05 14.17
C LYS A 453 -12.48 26.89 13.21
N LEU A 454 -12.47 27.19 11.91
CA LEU A 454 -12.46 26.18 10.86
C LEU A 454 -11.14 26.25 10.10
N SER A 455 -10.51 25.12 9.88
CA SER A 455 -9.30 25.04 9.07
C SER A 455 -9.34 23.83 8.14
N GLY A 456 -8.64 23.94 7.02
CA GLY A 456 -8.52 22.85 6.06
C GLY A 456 -7.23 22.93 5.25
N MET A 457 -6.84 21.77 4.74
CA MET A 457 -5.67 21.60 3.90
C MET A 457 -5.97 20.59 2.80
N VAL A 458 -5.49 20.88 1.60
CA VAL A 458 -5.41 19.90 0.51
C VAL A 458 -3.98 19.89 -0.01
N LYS A 459 -3.38 18.71 -0.08
CA LYS A 459 -2.05 18.48 -0.63
C LYS A 459 -2.11 17.39 -1.69
N ARG A 460 -1.81 17.72 -2.94
CA ARG A 460 -1.77 16.80 -4.08
C ARG A 460 -0.32 16.52 -4.45
N PHE A 461 0.03 15.24 -4.63
CA PHE A 461 1.32 14.78 -5.13
C PHE A 461 1.15 14.21 -6.53
N ILE A 462 2.05 14.59 -7.45
CA ILE A 462 2.04 14.16 -8.84
C ILE A 462 3.45 13.66 -9.17
N PRO A 463 3.61 12.38 -9.54
CA PRO A 463 4.91 11.87 -9.99
C PRO A 463 5.24 12.46 -11.37
N ILE A 464 6.39 13.15 -11.50
CA ILE A 464 6.86 13.70 -12.76
C ILE A 464 7.87 12.76 -13.42
N ALA A 465 8.73 12.13 -12.62
CA ALA A 465 9.74 11.18 -13.06
C ALA A 465 9.90 10.06 -12.04
N LYS A 466 10.71 9.04 -12.37
CA LYS A 466 10.89 7.82 -11.55
C LYS A 466 11.10 8.10 -10.06
N PHE A 467 11.76 9.21 -9.69
CA PHE A 467 12.06 9.59 -8.29
C PHE A 467 11.74 11.05 -7.97
N SER A 468 11.07 11.77 -8.86
CA SER A 468 10.72 13.19 -8.69
C SER A 468 9.21 13.35 -8.57
N SER A 469 8.78 14.29 -7.72
CA SER A 469 7.36 14.60 -7.53
C SER A 469 7.14 16.11 -7.46
N LEU A 470 6.02 16.55 -8.01
CA LEU A 470 5.50 17.90 -7.85
C LEU A 470 4.37 17.85 -6.80
N SER A 471 4.39 18.72 -5.83
CA SER A 471 3.31 18.84 -4.86
C SER A 471 2.69 20.22 -4.88
N PHE A 472 1.36 20.23 -4.75
CA PHE A 472 0.57 21.44 -4.58
C PHE A 472 -0.10 21.38 -3.21
N THR A 473 0.12 22.39 -2.40
CA THR A 473 -0.49 22.51 -1.07
C THR A 473 -1.36 23.78 -1.05
N ALA A 474 -2.59 23.63 -0.62
CA ALA A 474 -3.48 24.76 -0.29
C ALA A 474 -3.96 24.59 1.15
N ARG A 475 -3.84 25.64 1.97
CA ARG A 475 -4.33 25.68 3.35
C ARG A 475 -5.12 26.96 3.57
N ALA A 476 -6.20 26.84 4.29
CA ALA A 476 -7.01 27.98 4.70
C ALA A 476 -7.55 27.74 6.11
N GLY A 477 -7.79 28.80 6.83
CA GLY A 477 -8.46 28.73 8.12
C GLY A 477 -8.99 30.09 8.54
N GLY A 478 -10.00 30.07 9.38
CA GLY A 478 -10.61 31.30 9.87
C GLY A 478 -11.40 31.11 11.15
N LYS A 479 -11.43 32.16 11.94
CA LYS A 479 -12.36 32.27 13.07
C LYS A 479 -13.78 32.45 12.52
N ILE A 480 -14.68 31.56 12.89
CA ILE A 480 -16.09 31.54 12.45
C ILE A 480 -16.94 32.41 13.38
N HIS A 481 -16.70 32.28 14.69
CA HIS A 481 -17.39 33.08 15.71
C HIS A 481 -16.49 33.30 16.92
N GLY A 482 -16.97 34.16 17.83
CA GLY A 482 -16.26 34.52 19.07
C GLY A 482 -15.54 35.83 18.98
N ASP A 483 -15.88 36.79 19.86
CA ASP A 483 -15.34 38.14 19.80
C ASP A 483 -13.95 38.29 20.50
N ASN A 484 -13.65 37.34 21.41
CA ASN A 484 -12.52 37.44 22.33
C ASN A 484 -11.59 36.22 22.24
N MET A 485 -11.14 35.88 21.02
CA MET A 485 -10.11 34.84 20.86
C MET A 485 -8.75 35.40 21.36
N PRO A 486 -8.04 34.69 22.26
CA PRO A 486 -6.71 35.10 22.68
C PRO A 486 -5.73 35.13 21.50
N GLU A 487 -4.79 36.13 21.47
CA GLU A 487 -3.78 36.21 20.39
C GLU A 487 -2.94 34.95 20.24
N VAL A 488 -2.64 34.25 21.35
CA VAL A 488 -1.89 32.99 21.35
C VAL A 488 -2.62 31.83 20.60
N MET A 489 -3.91 31.99 20.32
CA MET A 489 -4.70 31.01 19.53
C MET A 489 -4.88 31.45 18.07
N ALA A 490 -4.38 32.64 17.69
CA ALA A 490 -4.50 33.15 16.33
C ALA A 490 -3.66 32.37 15.32
N TYR A 491 -4.06 32.44 14.05
CA TYR A 491 -3.27 31.89 12.95
C TYR A 491 -2.03 32.75 12.71
N ARG A 492 -0.94 32.11 12.26
CA ARG A 492 0.34 32.76 12.00
C ARG A 492 0.97 32.25 10.70
N LEU A 493 1.72 33.12 10.02
CA LEU A 493 2.49 32.77 8.82
C LEU A 493 3.94 33.28 8.97
N GLY A 494 4.85 32.53 8.35
CA GLY A 494 6.31 32.69 8.38
C GLY A 494 7.01 31.52 9.05
N GLY A 495 8.14 31.12 8.51
CA GLY A 495 8.93 29.98 8.97
C GLY A 495 8.78 28.72 8.14
N PRO A 496 9.45 27.62 8.53
CA PRO A 496 9.64 26.42 7.71
C PRO A 496 8.35 25.68 7.33
N TYR A 497 7.30 25.81 8.13
CA TYR A 497 6.06 25.04 7.98
C TYR A 497 4.93 25.84 7.30
N THR A 498 5.17 27.11 6.97
CA THR A 498 4.20 27.98 6.32
C THR A 498 4.81 28.71 5.12
N ILE A 499 5.32 29.93 5.30
CA ILE A 499 5.96 30.72 4.25
C ILE A 499 7.47 30.73 4.53
N ARG A 500 8.21 29.88 3.81
CA ARG A 500 9.67 29.79 3.92
C ARG A 500 10.32 31.07 3.39
N GLY A 501 11.49 31.41 3.90
CA GLY A 501 12.17 32.66 3.54
C GLY A 501 11.76 33.88 4.39
N TYR A 502 10.85 33.69 5.32
CA TYR A 502 10.58 34.60 6.41
C TYR A 502 10.99 33.98 7.76
N LYS A 503 11.32 34.81 8.72
CA LYS A 503 11.51 34.42 10.11
C LYS A 503 10.24 33.75 10.65
N VAL A 504 10.37 33.00 11.74
CA VAL A 504 9.21 32.41 12.42
C VAL A 504 8.23 33.53 12.78
N ASN A 505 6.96 33.38 12.37
CA ASN A 505 5.90 34.39 12.52
C ASN A 505 6.17 35.74 11.81
N GLY A 506 7.17 35.81 10.91
CA GLY A 506 7.60 37.04 10.28
C GLY A 506 6.62 37.67 9.30
N VAL A 507 5.63 36.95 8.82
CA VAL A 507 4.56 37.48 7.96
C VAL A 507 3.46 38.11 8.79
N GLY A 508 3.16 37.54 9.97
CA GLY A 508 2.23 38.12 10.93
C GLY A 508 1.26 37.10 11.53
N THR A 509 0.26 37.62 12.22
CA THR A 509 -0.77 36.91 12.97
C THR A 509 -2.16 37.42 12.56
N GLY A 510 -3.16 36.59 12.53
CA GLY A 510 -4.52 37.00 12.16
C GLY A 510 -5.61 35.99 12.53
N ASP A 511 -6.85 36.44 12.44
CA ASP A 511 -8.04 35.63 12.71
C ASP A 511 -8.32 34.63 11.58
N ALA A 512 -7.78 34.87 10.39
CA ALA A 512 -7.92 34.00 9.25
C ALA A 512 -6.68 34.05 8.34
N PHE A 513 -6.46 32.99 7.59
CA PHE A 513 -5.38 32.92 6.61
C PHE A 513 -5.78 32.09 5.39
N ILE A 514 -5.06 32.34 4.33
CA ILE A 514 -4.98 31.50 3.13
C ILE A 514 -3.52 31.35 2.74
N MET A 515 -3.09 30.16 2.38
CA MET A 515 -1.75 29.92 1.85
C MET A 515 -1.74 28.83 0.80
N GLY A 516 -0.79 28.95 -0.12
CA GLY A 516 -0.48 27.96 -1.12
C GLY A 516 1.01 27.72 -1.24
N SER A 517 1.39 26.51 -1.57
CA SER A 517 2.78 26.13 -1.86
C SER A 517 2.83 25.20 -3.07
N VAL A 518 3.77 25.44 -3.95
CA VAL A 518 4.14 24.54 -5.05
C VAL A 518 5.58 24.11 -4.81
N GLU A 519 5.83 22.81 -4.76
CA GLU A 519 7.15 22.27 -4.50
C GLU A 519 7.49 21.14 -5.46
N LEU A 520 8.61 21.25 -6.13
CA LEU A 520 9.24 20.20 -6.92
C LEU A 520 10.33 19.54 -6.06
N ALA A 521 10.20 18.24 -5.80
CA ALA A 521 11.21 17.44 -5.12
C ALA A 521 11.84 16.46 -6.11
N THR A 522 13.18 16.47 -6.21
CA THR A 522 13.95 15.64 -7.14
C THR A 522 15.16 15.03 -6.45
N PRO A 523 15.65 13.84 -6.85
CA PRO A 523 16.90 13.29 -6.35
C PRO A 523 18.08 14.22 -6.63
N VAL A 524 19.10 14.15 -5.77
CA VAL A 524 20.36 14.86 -6.01
C VAL A 524 21.22 13.99 -6.93
N PHE A 525 21.13 14.20 -8.23
CA PHE A 525 21.66 13.33 -9.30
C PHE A 525 23.15 12.96 -9.18
N PHE A 526 23.98 13.88 -8.71
CA PHE A 526 25.42 13.59 -8.56
C PHE A 526 25.76 12.71 -7.35
N LEU A 527 24.83 12.59 -6.38
CA LEU A 527 25.00 11.76 -5.19
C LEU A 527 24.50 10.32 -5.37
N ASP A 528 23.73 10.03 -6.42
CA ASP A 528 23.29 8.67 -6.75
C ASP A 528 24.45 7.71 -7.01
N ARG A 529 25.64 8.24 -7.36
CA ARG A 529 26.88 7.47 -7.55
C ARG A 529 27.52 7.03 -6.23
N LEU A 530 27.15 7.66 -5.12
CA LEU A 530 27.63 7.27 -3.79
C LEU A 530 26.78 6.10 -3.28
N LYS A 531 27.45 4.97 -3.01
CA LYS A 531 26.79 3.71 -2.60
C LYS A 531 26.09 3.75 -1.24
N ALA A 532 26.12 4.87 -0.52
CA ALA A 532 25.50 5.00 0.79
C ALA A 532 23.97 5.19 0.67
N ASN A 533 23.21 4.32 1.32
CA ASN A 533 21.73 4.34 1.34
C ASN A 533 21.14 5.68 1.86
N PHE A 534 21.89 6.41 2.67
CA PHE A 534 21.55 7.73 3.18
C PHE A 534 21.20 8.73 2.04
N PHE A 535 22.04 8.77 0.99
CA PHE A 535 21.84 9.71 -0.11
C PHE A 535 20.66 9.37 -1.02
N LYS A 536 20.17 8.14 -1.01
CA LYS A 536 18.99 7.74 -1.79
C LYS A 536 17.71 8.45 -1.32
N ASN A 537 17.66 8.88 -0.07
CA ASN A 537 16.52 9.56 0.54
C ASN A 537 16.67 11.09 0.54
N LEU A 538 17.80 11.62 0.03
CA LEU A 538 18.03 13.05 -0.07
C LEU A 538 17.36 13.60 -1.35
N ARG A 539 16.60 14.68 -1.18
CA ARG A 539 15.91 15.39 -2.28
C ARG A 539 16.34 16.84 -2.32
N LEU A 540 16.60 17.33 -3.53
CA LEU A 540 16.67 18.76 -3.81
C LEU A 540 15.24 19.26 -4.05
N THR A 541 14.87 20.36 -3.43
CA THR A 541 13.54 20.95 -3.55
C THR A 541 13.63 22.35 -4.15
N PHE A 542 12.65 22.68 -4.98
CA PHE A 542 12.41 24.03 -5.48
C PHE A 542 10.97 24.38 -5.09
N PHE A 543 10.77 25.54 -4.52
CA PHE A 543 9.45 25.89 -4.02
C PHE A 543 9.07 27.35 -4.30
N VAL A 544 7.76 27.57 -4.32
CA VAL A 544 7.13 28.88 -4.27
C VAL A 544 6.03 28.80 -3.23
N ASP A 545 6.11 29.66 -2.21
CA ASP A 545 5.10 29.78 -1.16
C ASP A 545 4.41 31.14 -1.27
N ALA A 546 3.10 31.18 -1.09
CA ALA A 546 2.32 32.40 -1.06
C ALA A 546 1.29 32.33 0.06
N GLY A 547 1.06 33.42 0.77
CA GLY A 547 0.06 33.46 1.83
C GLY A 547 -0.34 34.86 2.21
N LYS A 548 -1.55 34.92 2.82
CA LYS A 548 -2.14 36.15 3.32
C LYS A 548 -2.88 35.88 4.63
N LEU A 549 -2.73 36.80 5.57
CA LEU A 549 -3.49 36.86 6.81
C LEU A 549 -4.58 37.94 6.73
N PHE A 550 -5.66 37.71 7.43
CA PHE A 550 -6.78 38.61 7.47
C PHE A 550 -7.11 38.98 8.92
N ARG A 551 -7.59 40.19 9.13
CA ARG A 551 -7.90 40.73 10.46
C ARG A 551 -6.70 40.67 11.41
N PRO A 552 -5.66 41.49 11.14
CA PRO A 552 -4.42 41.47 11.91
C PRO A 552 -4.64 41.88 13.38
N TYR A 553 -3.80 41.39 14.25
CA TYR A 553 -3.73 41.81 15.63
C TYR A 553 -2.95 43.11 15.76
N ILE A 554 -3.12 43.78 16.87
CA ILE A 554 -2.50 45.11 17.09
C ILE A 554 -0.97 45.02 17.12
N THR A 555 -0.44 43.90 17.59
CA THR A 555 0.99 43.59 17.62
C THR A 555 1.60 43.56 16.23
N ASP A 556 0.89 43.09 15.22
CA ASP A 556 1.37 43.10 13.83
C ASP A 556 1.51 44.51 13.27
N THR A 557 0.59 45.39 13.65
CA THR A 557 0.68 46.83 13.28
C THR A 557 1.85 47.50 13.97
N LEU A 558 2.14 47.15 15.23
CA LEU A 558 3.28 47.69 15.99
C LEU A 558 4.62 47.36 15.33
N TYR A 559 4.75 46.11 14.86
CA TYR A 559 5.99 45.62 14.30
C TYR A 559 6.03 45.69 12.78
N ASP A 560 5.07 46.39 12.14
CA ASP A 560 4.97 46.58 10.67
C ASP A 560 5.09 45.29 9.86
N ARG A 561 4.41 44.24 10.32
CA ARG A 561 4.42 42.92 9.64
C ARG A 561 3.67 42.98 8.32
N PRO A 562 4.15 42.28 7.25
CA PRO A 562 3.63 42.45 5.90
C PRO A 562 2.23 41.89 5.68
N MET A 563 1.75 41.00 6.54
CA MET A 563 0.44 40.32 6.48
C MET A 563 0.16 39.48 5.19
N GLN A 564 0.99 39.63 4.18
CA GLN A 564 0.98 38.82 2.95
C GLN A 564 2.41 38.67 2.42
N ALA A 565 2.68 37.52 1.86
CA ALA A 565 4.00 37.20 1.35
C ALA A 565 3.96 36.24 0.18
N ILE A 566 4.88 36.43 -0.76
CA ILE A 566 5.23 35.46 -1.78
C ILE A 566 6.74 35.26 -1.70
N THR A 567 7.16 34.01 -1.66
CA THR A 567 8.58 33.63 -1.60
C THR A 567 8.87 32.58 -2.64
N ALA A 568 10.10 32.51 -3.09
CA ALA A 568 10.62 31.38 -3.88
C ALA A 568 11.95 30.94 -3.30
N GLY A 569 12.28 29.66 -3.44
CA GLY A 569 13.49 29.15 -2.86
C GLY A 569 13.88 27.76 -3.29
N VAL A 570 14.98 27.32 -2.69
CA VAL A 570 15.56 26.00 -2.88
C VAL A 570 15.81 25.36 -1.52
N GLY A 571 15.78 24.05 -1.45
CA GLY A 571 16.04 23.35 -0.20
C GLY A 571 16.57 21.94 -0.41
N LEU A 572 16.98 21.35 0.70
CA LEU A 572 17.35 19.95 0.78
C LEU A 572 16.43 19.26 1.79
N LYS A 573 15.83 18.15 1.39
CA LYS A 573 15.01 17.28 2.26
C LYS A 573 15.62 15.91 2.36
N LEU A 574 15.81 15.44 3.58
CA LEU A 574 16.26 14.10 3.89
C LEU A 574 15.15 13.36 4.61
N TYR A 575 14.68 12.27 4.02
CA TYR A 575 13.65 11.42 4.64
C TYR A 575 14.29 10.36 5.53
N ILE A 576 14.09 10.47 6.83
CA ILE A 576 14.60 9.53 7.83
C ILE A 576 13.45 8.65 8.33
N PRO A 577 13.53 7.31 8.17
CA PRO A 577 12.52 6.42 8.73
C PRO A 577 12.35 6.62 10.23
N GLY A 578 11.10 6.78 10.69
CA GLY A 578 10.77 6.99 12.10
C GLY A 578 10.90 8.43 12.62
N VAL A 579 11.57 9.32 11.89
CA VAL A 579 11.71 10.75 12.24
C VAL A 579 10.88 11.62 11.31
N GLY A 580 10.77 11.26 10.05
CA GLY A 580 10.16 12.08 9.02
C GLY A 580 11.18 12.88 8.20
N PRO A 581 10.72 13.87 7.42
CA PRO A 581 11.59 14.72 6.63
C PRO A 581 12.35 15.71 7.52
N LEU A 582 13.67 15.80 7.33
CA LEU A 582 14.48 16.93 7.77
C LEU A 582 14.65 17.85 6.57
N SER A 583 14.38 19.13 6.74
CA SER A 583 14.56 20.10 5.67
C SER A 583 15.48 21.27 6.07
N VAL A 584 16.24 21.73 5.10
CA VAL A 584 16.99 22.99 5.13
C VAL A 584 16.62 23.73 3.87
N ASP A 585 15.88 24.80 4.02
CA ASP A 585 15.34 25.57 2.90
C ASP A 585 15.93 26.99 2.95
N TYR A 586 16.28 27.53 1.78
CA TYR A 586 16.64 28.93 1.60
C TYR A 586 15.58 29.60 0.73
N GLY A 587 14.83 30.53 1.33
CA GLY A 587 13.75 31.24 0.65
C GLY A 587 14.04 32.72 0.54
N ILE A 588 13.68 33.29 -0.60
CA ILE A 588 13.83 34.71 -0.90
C ILE A 588 12.44 35.37 -0.98
N PRO A 589 12.13 36.38 -0.16
CA PRO A 589 10.91 37.15 -0.30
C PRO A 589 10.84 37.88 -1.63
N ILE A 590 9.78 37.63 -2.41
CA ILE A 590 9.50 38.34 -3.67
C ILE A 590 8.68 39.58 -3.39
N THR A 591 7.71 39.51 -2.48
CA THR A 591 6.91 40.63 -2.02
C THR A 591 7.47 41.15 -0.69
N ASN A 592 7.39 42.46 -0.46
CA ASN A 592 7.85 43.15 0.77
C ASN A 592 9.30 42.82 1.17
N PRO A 593 10.28 42.84 0.25
CA PRO A 593 11.67 42.57 0.59
C PRO A 593 12.16 43.69 1.52
N GLY A 594 12.71 43.28 2.66
CA GLY A 594 13.25 44.23 3.67
C GLY A 594 12.34 44.50 4.87
N GLN A 595 11.04 44.16 4.79
CA GLN A 595 10.16 44.11 5.95
C GLN A 595 10.21 42.68 6.54
N TYR A 596 10.69 42.48 7.76
CA TYR A 596 10.80 41.18 8.44
C TYR A 596 11.46 40.03 7.63
N GLY A 597 11.82 40.32 6.37
CA GLY A 597 12.62 39.49 5.48
C GLY A 597 13.89 40.21 5.12
N SER A 598 15.05 39.59 5.09
CA SER A 598 16.27 40.23 4.58
C SER A 598 16.13 40.34 3.06
N LYS A 599 16.80 41.35 2.48
CA LYS A 599 16.92 41.47 1.01
C LYS A 599 17.59 40.23 0.37
N GLY A 600 18.36 39.48 1.17
CA GLY A 600 19.07 38.26 0.75
C GLY A 600 18.36 36.95 1.01
N GLY A 601 17.18 36.94 1.63
CA GLY A 601 16.46 35.72 2.02
C GLY A 601 16.89 35.14 3.36
N TYR A 602 16.21 34.07 3.78
CA TYR A 602 16.45 33.37 5.04
C TYR A 602 16.57 31.89 4.85
N PHE A 603 17.45 31.28 5.64
CA PHE A 603 17.43 29.84 5.89
C PHE A 603 16.33 29.49 6.88
N THR A 604 15.63 28.39 6.60
CA THR A 604 14.67 27.77 7.52
C THR A 604 15.02 26.30 7.68
N PHE A 605 14.91 25.82 8.91
CA PHE A 605 15.18 24.44 9.28
C PHE A 605 13.89 23.81 9.78
N GLY A 606 13.52 22.64 9.24
CA GLY A 606 12.31 21.93 9.64
C GLY A 606 12.58 20.47 9.95
N VAL A 607 11.91 19.93 10.96
CA VAL A 607 11.98 18.54 11.39
C VAL A 607 10.59 17.94 11.41
N GLY A 608 10.34 16.96 10.54
CA GLY A 608 9.02 16.35 10.39
C GLY A 608 8.02 17.22 9.63
N ASP A 609 6.86 16.66 9.34
CA ASP A 609 5.67 17.42 8.90
C ASP A 609 4.86 17.78 10.16
N LEU A 610 5.47 18.57 11.04
CA LEU A 610 4.78 19.05 12.23
C LEU A 610 3.64 19.98 11.78
N MET A 611 2.42 19.45 11.82
CA MET A 611 1.21 20.28 11.74
C MET A 611 1.09 21.05 13.04
N TYR A 612 1.51 22.31 13.02
CA TYR A 612 1.24 23.29 14.08
C TYR A 612 -0.07 24.02 13.79
#